data_1beea9381ca88bd1dcc923f7eae9bde3
#
_entry.id   1beea9381ca88bd1dcc923f7eae9bde3
#
_cell.length_a   1.000
_cell.length_b   1.000
_cell.length_c   1.000
_cell.angle_alpha   90.00
_cell.angle_beta   90.00
_cell.angle_gamma   90.00
#
_symmetry.space_group_name_H-M   'P 1'
#
loop_
_entity.id
_entity.type
_entity.pdbx_description
1 polymer ?
#
loop_
_entity_poly.entity_id
_entity_poly.type
_entity_poly.pdbx_seq_one_letter_code
_entity_poly.pdbx_strand_id
1 'polypeptide(L)'
;MQASPFRPLTLRHPSPFPYIVFAGPCSAETEAQTLATAEALRARGIRLFRASLWKPRTRPGSFEGVGSEGLPWLQRVERELGMQVATEVASASHVEEALAAGLDTFWIGARTTTSPFAMAELAEALSGERVTVLVKNPLNPDIELWEGALLRLYQAGIPQIGAIHRGFSTYAKGLYRNAPLWQIPIELRRRHPE
;
A
#
# COMPACT_ATOMS: atom_id res chain seq x y z
N MET A 1 -29.11 -4.66 3.87
CA MET A 1 -27.65 -4.40 3.77
C MET A 1 -27.49 -2.95 3.36
N GLN A 2 -26.71 -2.17 4.09
CA GLN A 2 -26.33 -0.82 3.62
C GLN A 2 -25.47 -0.98 2.37
N ALA A 3 -25.63 -0.07 1.39
CA ALA A 3 -24.76 -0.04 0.22
C ALA A 3 -23.30 0.18 0.65
N SER A 4 -22.36 -0.47 -0.05
CA SER A 4 -20.93 -0.27 0.21
C SER A 4 -20.58 1.22 0.03
N PRO A 5 -19.84 1.83 0.96
CA PRO A 5 -19.39 3.21 0.80
C PRO A 5 -18.23 3.36 -0.20
N PHE A 6 -17.57 2.25 -0.56
CA PHE A 6 -16.42 2.25 -1.45
C PHE A 6 -16.81 2.27 -2.92
N ARG A 7 -15.86 2.62 -3.78
CA ARG A 7 -16.00 2.63 -5.24
C ARG A 7 -14.94 1.72 -5.85
N PRO A 8 -15.18 1.19 -7.07
CA PRO A 8 -14.16 0.44 -7.78
C PRO A 8 -12.87 1.23 -7.92
N LEU A 9 -11.73 0.56 -7.68
CA LEU A 9 -10.42 1.17 -7.77
C LEU A 9 -10.11 1.55 -9.22
N THR A 10 -9.86 2.84 -9.47
CA THR A 10 -9.46 3.37 -10.76
C THR A 10 -8.03 3.87 -10.69
N LEU A 11 -7.16 3.33 -11.54
CA LEU A 11 -5.74 3.68 -11.60
C LEU A 11 -5.45 4.53 -12.84
N ARG A 12 -4.44 5.41 -12.76
CA ARG A 12 -4.04 6.29 -13.88
C ARG A 12 -3.65 5.52 -15.14
N HIS A 13 -3.04 4.35 -14.97
CA HIS A 13 -2.62 3.50 -16.08
C HIS A 13 -3.44 2.21 -16.11
N PRO A 14 -4.19 1.96 -17.18
CA PRO A 14 -4.88 0.69 -17.35
C PRO A 14 -3.87 -0.46 -17.41
N SER A 15 -4.20 -1.56 -16.77
CA SER A 15 -3.40 -2.78 -16.85
C SER A 15 -3.56 -3.40 -18.25
N PRO A 16 -2.47 -3.84 -18.91
CA PRO A 16 -2.57 -4.64 -20.12
C PRO A 16 -3.03 -6.08 -19.84
N PHE A 17 -3.18 -6.43 -18.57
CA PHE A 17 -3.63 -7.74 -18.12
C PHE A 17 -5.10 -7.65 -17.64
N PRO A 18 -5.84 -8.77 -17.55
CA PRO A 18 -7.19 -8.78 -17.01
C PRO A 18 -7.26 -8.50 -15.50
N TYR A 19 -6.15 -8.16 -14.89
CA TYR A 19 -5.98 -7.84 -13.49
C TYR A 19 -4.95 -6.70 -13.31
N ILE A 20 -5.00 -6.03 -12.17
CA ILE A 20 -4.06 -4.97 -11.80
C ILE A 20 -2.79 -5.60 -11.22
N VAL A 21 -1.62 -5.19 -11.71
CA VAL A 21 -0.32 -5.66 -11.21
C VAL A 21 0.50 -4.51 -10.69
N PHE A 22 0.72 -4.47 -9.37
CA PHE A 22 1.77 -3.66 -8.76
C PHE A 22 3.01 -4.53 -8.59
N ALA A 23 4.08 -4.22 -9.31
CA ALA A 23 5.33 -4.96 -9.23
C ALA A 23 6.51 -4.07 -8.88
N GLY A 24 7.51 -4.63 -8.24
CA GLY A 24 8.71 -3.90 -7.82
C GLY A 24 9.37 -4.51 -6.58
N PRO A 25 10.51 -3.98 -6.16
CA PRO A 25 11.25 -4.51 -5.03
C PRO A 25 10.48 -4.34 -3.71
N CYS A 26 10.79 -5.17 -2.74
CA CYS A 26 10.24 -5.02 -1.39
C CYS A 26 10.69 -3.70 -0.76
N SER A 27 11.88 -3.24 -1.11
CA SER A 27 12.49 -2.00 -0.65
C SER A 27 13.31 -1.37 -1.78
N ALA A 28 13.27 -0.06 -1.93
CA ALA A 28 14.29 0.68 -2.65
C ALA A 28 15.55 0.74 -1.76
N GLU A 29 16.64 0.17 -2.23
CA GLU A 29 17.89 0.11 -1.45
C GLU A 29 18.98 1.01 -2.05
N THR A 30 18.96 1.15 -3.38
CA THR A 30 19.81 2.08 -4.13
C THR A 30 19.02 2.61 -5.33
N GLU A 31 19.45 3.77 -5.84
CA GLU A 31 18.88 4.33 -7.06
C GLU A 31 19.03 3.38 -8.25
N ALA A 32 20.23 2.83 -8.44
CA ALA A 32 20.53 1.92 -9.54
C ALA A 32 19.63 0.67 -9.51
N GLN A 33 19.45 0.05 -8.34
CA GLN A 33 18.56 -1.11 -8.17
C GLN A 33 17.10 -0.74 -8.48
N THR A 34 16.65 0.42 -8.02
CA THR A 34 15.27 0.90 -8.20
C THR A 34 14.98 1.14 -9.68
N LEU A 35 15.83 1.88 -10.38
CA LEU A 35 15.66 2.19 -11.79
C LEU A 35 15.77 0.95 -12.69
N ALA A 36 16.80 0.13 -12.51
CA ALA A 36 16.96 -1.09 -13.30
C ALA A 36 15.77 -2.07 -13.14
N THR A 37 15.22 -2.15 -11.92
CA THR A 37 14.02 -2.96 -11.68
C THR A 37 12.79 -2.36 -12.39
N ALA A 38 12.61 -1.05 -12.31
CA ALA A 38 11.50 -0.37 -12.97
C ALA A 38 11.57 -0.50 -14.50
N GLU A 39 12.74 -0.32 -15.10
CA GLU A 39 12.98 -0.49 -16.55
C GLU A 39 12.64 -1.93 -17.00
N ALA A 40 13.13 -2.93 -16.29
CA ALA A 40 12.85 -4.33 -16.61
C ALA A 40 11.36 -4.69 -16.51
N LEU A 41 10.63 -4.12 -15.56
CA LEU A 41 9.19 -4.28 -15.40
C LEU A 41 8.42 -3.52 -16.48
N ARG A 42 8.83 -2.29 -16.78
CA ARG A 42 8.24 -1.45 -17.82
C ARG A 42 8.31 -2.12 -19.19
N ALA A 43 9.48 -2.74 -19.52
CA ALA A 43 9.68 -3.51 -20.75
C ALA A 43 8.73 -4.71 -20.88
N ARG A 44 8.21 -5.23 -19.74
CA ARG A 44 7.22 -6.33 -19.69
C ARG A 44 5.77 -5.84 -19.66
N GLY A 45 5.54 -4.57 -19.89
CA GLY A 45 4.19 -3.98 -19.91
C GLY A 45 3.64 -3.57 -18.54
N ILE A 46 4.37 -3.74 -17.45
CA ILE A 46 3.95 -3.27 -16.13
C ILE A 46 3.95 -1.74 -16.10
N ARG A 47 2.90 -1.16 -15.56
CA ARG A 47 2.69 0.29 -15.46
C ARG A 47 2.61 0.81 -14.03
N LEU A 48 2.48 -0.08 -13.07
CA LEU A 48 2.34 0.23 -11.66
C LEU A 48 3.55 -0.34 -10.93
N PHE A 49 4.42 0.56 -10.51
CA PHE A 49 5.66 0.23 -9.80
C PHE A 49 5.48 0.40 -8.31
N ARG A 50 6.03 -0.50 -7.53
CA ARG A 50 6.04 -0.37 -6.08
C ARG A 50 7.46 -0.49 -5.53
N ALA A 51 7.83 0.41 -4.63
CA ALA A 51 9.05 0.27 -3.82
C ALA A 51 8.85 0.98 -2.47
N SER A 52 9.19 0.30 -1.37
CA SER A 52 9.08 0.90 -0.03
C SER A 52 10.34 1.70 0.28
N LEU A 53 10.16 2.94 0.70
CA LEU A 53 11.23 3.81 1.18
C LEU A 53 11.44 3.66 2.68
N TRP A 54 10.36 3.46 3.42
CA TRP A 54 10.32 3.25 4.86
C TRP A 54 9.91 1.82 5.16
N LYS A 55 10.56 1.20 6.14
CA LYS A 55 10.35 -0.22 6.50
C LYS A 55 10.16 -0.37 8.00
N PRO A 56 8.91 -0.45 8.51
CA PRO A 56 8.69 -0.75 9.90
C PRO A 56 9.21 -2.15 10.23
N ARG A 57 10.26 -2.23 11.05
CA ARG A 57 10.90 -3.48 11.42
C ARG A 57 10.47 -3.93 12.82
N THR A 58 10.37 -5.24 13.01
CA THR A 58 10.05 -5.82 14.31
C THR A 58 11.25 -5.77 15.27
N ARG A 59 12.48 -5.85 14.73
CA ARG A 59 13.70 -5.82 15.51
C ARG A 59 14.52 -4.61 15.12
N PRO A 60 15.07 -3.85 16.09
CA PRO A 60 16.00 -2.78 15.81
C PRO A 60 17.27 -3.29 15.14
N GLY A 61 18.02 -2.41 14.47
CA GLY A 61 19.27 -2.77 13.78
C GLY A 61 19.10 -3.47 12.42
N SER A 62 17.86 -3.68 11.96
CA SER A 62 17.60 -4.11 10.59
C SER A 62 17.48 -2.89 9.67
N PHE A 63 17.69 -3.07 8.36
CA PHE A 63 17.51 -2.00 7.38
C PHE A 63 16.08 -1.45 7.43
N GLU A 64 15.93 -0.19 7.81
CA GLU A 64 14.62 0.47 8.01
C GLU A 64 14.15 1.26 6.78
N GLY A 65 14.85 1.13 5.68
CA GLY A 65 14.61 1.85 4.44
C GLY A 65 15.61 2.99 4.23
N VAL A 66 15.59 3.58 3.05
CA VAL A 66 16.41 4.76 2.70
C VAL A 66 15.73 6.08 3.07
N GLY A 67 14.45 6.02 3.45
CA GLY A 67 13.69 7.21 3.79
C GLY A 67 13.50 8.14 2.59
N SER A 68 13.43 9.42 2.88
CA SER A 68 13.19 10.51 1.93
C SER A 68 14.24 10.60 0.82
N GLU A 69 15.47 10.11 1.06
CA GLU A 69 16.52 10.07 0.04
C GLU A 69 16.10 9.29 -1.21
N GLY A 70 15.21 8.32 -1.06
CA GLY A 70 14.67 7.54 -2.17
C GLY A 70 13.51 8.20 -2.94
N LEU A 71 12.94 9.30 -2.45
CA LEU A 71 11.83 9.99 -3.14
C LEU A 71 12.22 10.45 -4.55
N PRO A 72 13.39 11.08 -4.77
CA PRO A 72 13.83 11.43 -6.13
C PRO A 72 13.95 10.23 -7.08
N TRP A 73 14.28 9.04 -6.57
CA TRP A 73 14.37 7.84 -7.40
C TRP A 73 13.00 7.40 -7.90
N LEU A 74 11.98 7.49 -7.03
CA LEU A 74 10.60 7.19 -7.40
C LEU A 74 10.03 8.23 -8.38
N GLN A 75 10.32 9.51 -8.17
CA GLN A 75 9.97 10.57 -9.12
C GLN A 75 10.60 10.34 -10.51
N ARG A 76 11.85 9.85 -10.56
CA ARG A 76 12.50 9.47 -11.81
C ARG A 76 11.76 8.32 -12.51
N VAL A 77 11.35 7.30 -11.78
CA VAL A 77 10.54 6.19 -12.34
C VAL A 77 9.24 6.72 -12.96
N GLU A 78 8.54 7.63 -12.31
CA GLU A 78 7.33 8.25 -12.87
C GLU A 78 7.63 9.07 -14.12
N ARG A 79 8.59 9.99 -14.03
CA ARG A 79 8.92 10.93 -15.09
C ARG A 79 9.55 10.27 -16.32
N GLU A 80 10.53 9.39 -16.11
CA GLU A 80 11.35 8.82 -17.19
C GLU A 80 10.73 7.57 -17.80
N LEU A 81 10.02 6.77 -17.01
CA LEU A 81 9.42 5.51 -17.47
C LEU A 81 7.90 5.56 -17.63
N GLY A 82 7.24 6.64 -17.22
CA GLY A 82 5.79 6.80 -17.30
C GLY A 82 5.05 5.71 -16.52
N MET A 83 5.56 5.34 -15.35
CA MET A 83 4.93 4.37 -14.44
C MET A 83 4.28 5.12 -13.27
N GLN A 84 3.12 4.66 -12.81
CA GLN A 84 2.56 5.11 -11.54
C GLN A 84 3.30 4.41 -10.41
N VAL A 85 3.77 5.18 -9.43
CA VAL A 85 4.60 4.66 -8.35
C VAL A 85 3.81 4.59 -7.05
N ALA A 86 4.01 3.53 -6.29
CA ALA A 86 3.47 3.37 -4.95
C ALA A 86 4.59 3.14 -3.93
N THR A 87 4.42 3.71 -2.72
CA THR A 87 5.31 3.47 -1.58
C THR A 87 4.54 3.20 -0.28
N GLU A 88 5.21 2.62 0.72
CA GLU A 88 4.64 2.38 2.04
C GLU A 88 4.70 3.66 2.88
N VAL A 89 3.59 4.00 3.53
CA VAL A 89 3.54 5.07 4.55
C VAL A 89 3.09 4.48 5.88
N ALA A 90 3.64 4.99 6.99
CA ALA A 90 3.36 4.49 8.33
C ALA A 90 3.24 5.60 9.39
N SER A 91 3.43 6.86 9.01
CA SER A 91 3.29 8.07 9.86
C SER A 91 2.84 9.26 9.01
N ALA A 92 2.37 10.32 9.66
CA ALA A 92 2.01 11.57 8.99
C ALA A 92 3.21 12.17 8.23
N SER A 93 4.41 12.15 8.82
CA SER A 93 5.63 12.68 8.15
C SER A 93 5.95 11.95 6.84
N HIS A 94 5.77 10.61 6.78
CA HIS A 94 5.94 9.87 5.52
C HIS A 94 4.94 10.32 4.45
N VAL A 95 3.70 10.62 4.85
CA VAL A 95 2.66 11.13 3.94
C VAL A 95 3.05 12.52 3.42
N GLU A 96 3.39 13.44 4.32
CA GLU A 96 3.76 14.81 3.98
C GLU A 96 4.96 14.86 3.01
N GLU A 97 6.02 14.11 3.30
CA GLU A 97 7.20 14.05 2.45
C GLU A 97 6.90 13.43 1.07
N ALA A 98 6.10 12.37 1.03
CA ALA A 98 5.73 11.72 -0.22
C ALA A 98 4.79 12.59 -1.07
N LEU A 99 3.83 13.27 -0.46
CA LEU A 99 2.95 14.25 -1.14
C LEU A 99 3.75 15.44 -1.68
N ALA A 100 4.68 15.99 -0.88
CA ALA A 100 5.57 17.07 -1.33
C ALA A 100 6.44 16.65 -2.52
N ALA A 101 6.79 15.37 -2.62
CA ALA A 101 7.47 14.79 -3.77
C ALA A 101 6.51 14.48 -4.95
N GLY A 102 5.21 14.77 -4.84
CA GLY A 102 4.22 14.55 -5.91
C GLY A 102 3.73 13.12 -6.04
N LEU A 103 4.03 12.23 -5.09
CA LEU A 103 3.49 10.88 -5.09
C LEU A 103 2.04 10.87 -4.62
N ASP A 104 1.19 10.05 -5.25
CA ASP A 104 -0.25 9.99 -4.99
C ASP A 104 -0.78 8.59 -4.72
N THR A 105 0.09 7.60 -4.66
CA THR A 105 -0.31 6.21 -4.44
C THR A 105 0.48 5.60 -3.31
N PHE A 106 -0.24 5.14 -2.28
CA PHE A 106 0.36 4.65 -1.04
C PHE A 106 -0.20 3.29 -0.67
N TRP A 107 0.57 2.53 0.11
CA TRP A 107 -0.01 1.44 0.88
C TRP A 107 0.33 1.55 2.35
N ILE A 108 -0.58 1.07 3.17
CA ILE A 108 -0.42 0.99 4.61
C ILE A 108 -0.08 -0.45 4.99
N GLY A 109 0.99 -0.62 5.74
CA GLY A 109 1.51 -1.91 6.15
C GLY A 109 0.66 -2.58 7.22
N ALA A 110 0.69 -3.92 7.29
CA ALA A 110 -0.11 -4.70 8.22
C ALA A 110 0.13 -4.34 9.71
N ARG A 111 1.34 -3.90 10.08
CA ARG A 111 1.64 -3.46 11.44
C ARG A 111 0.95 -2.14 11.78
N THR A 112 0.96 -1.22 10.84
CA THR A 112 0.28 0.08 10.97
C THR A 112 -1.23 -0.11 10.99
N THR A 113 -1.79 -0.96 10.10
CA THR A 113 -3.22 -1.28 10.07
C THR A 113 -3.71 -1.87 11.39
N THR A 114 -2.86 -2.55 12.15
CA THR A 114 -3.20 -3.10 13.47
C THR A 114 -3.47 -2.01 14.53
N SER A 115 -3.03 -0.78 14.32
CA SER A 115 -3.19 0.33 15.27
C SER A 115 -4.26 1.31 14.80
N PRO A 116 -5.43 1.39 15.46
CA PRO A 116 -6.45 2.39 15.14
C PRO A 116 -5.97 3.84 15.29
N PHE A 117 -5.03 4.11 16.21
CA PHE A 117 -4.44 5.45 16.37
C PHE A 117 -3.56 5.83 15.18
N ALA A 118 -2.68 4.92 14.74
CA ALA A 118 -1.87 5.17 13.55
C ALA A 118 -2.72 5.33 12.29
N MET A 119 -3.81 4.55 12.18
CA MET A 119 -4.77 4.69 11.07
C MET A 119 -5.51 6.02 11.10
N ALA A 120 -5.85 6.54 12.29
CA ALA A 120 -6.48 7.85 12.43
C ALA A 120 -5.51 8.99 12.04
N GLU A 121 -4.26 8.93 12.51
CA GLU A 121 -3.21 9.88 12.15
C GLU A 121 -2.97 9.92 10.62
N LEU A 122 -2.86 8.75 9.99
CA LEU A 122 -2.68 8.66 8.54
C LEU A 122 -3.91 9.17 7.77
N ALA A 123 -5.11 8.88 8.24
CA ALA A 123 -6.35 9.35 7.63
C ALA A 123 -6.45 10.89 7.70
N GLU A 124 -6.04 11.50 8.80
CA GLU A 124 -5.96 12.95 8.96
C GLU A 124 -4.92 13.57 8.01
N ALA A 125 -3.71 13.02 7.96
CA ALA A 125 -2.64 13.49 7.09
C ALA A 125 -2.97 13.38 5.59
N LEU A 126 -3.83 12.45 5.21
CA LEU A 126 -4.28 12.24 3.83
C LEU A 126 -5.58 12.98 3.50
N SER A 127 -6.22 13.62 4.49
CA SER A 127 -7.53 14.26 4.30
C SER A 127 -7.47 15.39 3.28
N GLY A 128 -8.42 15.37 2.35
CA GLY A 128 -8.49 16.37 1.27
C GLY A 128 -7.59 16.07 0.06
N GLU A 129 -6.73 15.08 0.14
CA GLU A 129 -5.80 14.72 -0.91
C GLU A 129 -6.43 13.78 -1.97
N ARG A 130 -6.05 13.94 -3.23
CA ARG A 130 -6.50 13.09 -4.34
C ARG A 130 -5.58 11.90 -4.54
N VAL A 131 -5.60 10.99 -3.59
CA VAL A 131 -4.68 9.86 -3.52
C VAL A 131 -5.38 8.51 -3.65
N THR A 132 -4.59 7.49 -3.98
CA THR A 132 -4.97 6.08 -3.89
C THR A 132 -4.29 5.46 -2.68
N VAL A 133 -5.05 4.85 -1.79
CA VAL A 133 -4.53 4.20 -0.60
C VAL A 133 -4.92 2.72 -0.55
N LEU A 134 -3.92 1.85 -0.50
CA LEU A 134 -4.09 0.40 -0.43
C LEU A 134 -3.79 -0.06 1.00
N VAL A 135 -4.72 -0.72 1.66
CA VAL A 135 -4.59 -1.14 3.06
C VAL A 135 -4.39 -2.64 3.17
N LYS A 136 -3.22 -3.06 3.68
CA LYS A 136 -2.97 -4.47 3.99
C LYS A 136 -3.83 -4.90 5.19
N ASN A 137 -4.29 -6.16 5.19
CA ASN A 137 -4.94 -6.70 6.38
C ASN A 137 -4.03 -6.60 7.62
N PRO A 138 -4.58 -6.46 8.84
CA PRO A 138 -3.81 -6.43 10.08
C PRO A 138 -3.02 -7.72 10.29
N LEU A 139 -2.12 -7.73 11.27
CA LEU A 139 -1.32 -8.93 11.58
C LEU A 139 -2.18 -10.08 12.05
N ASN A 140 -3.12 -9.81 12.94
CA ASN A 140 -4.10 -10.76 13.49
C ASN A 140 -5.31 -10.93 12.54
N PRO A 141 -5.98 -12.10 12.58
CA PRO A 141 -7.15 -12.39 11.74
C PRO A 141 -8.42 -11.72 12.27
N ASP A 142 -8.49 -10.40 12.15
CA ASP A 142 -9.55 -9.53 12.63
C ASP A 142 -10.13 -8.71 11.48
N ILE A 143 -11.34 -9.11 11.04
CA ILE A 143 -12.01 -8.44 9.92
C ILE A 143 -12.51 -7.04 10.30
N GLU A 144 -12.99 -6.86 11.53
CA GLU A 144 -13.53 -5.59 11.99
C GLU A 144 -12.42 -4.52 12.07
N LEU A 145 -11.23 -4.94 12.49
CA LEU A 145 -10.05 -4.07 12.51
C LEU A 145 -9.63 -3.66 11.09
N TRP A 146 -9.69 -4.59 10.13
CA TRP A 146 -9.36 -4.28 8.73
C TRP A 146 -10.40 -3.37 8.09
N GLU A 147 -11.67 -3.70 8.24
CA GLU A 147 -12.80 -2.90 7.76
C GLU A 147 -12.79 -1.49 8.39
N GLY A 148 -12.55 -1.42 9.71
CA GLY A 148 -12.43 -0.15 10.43
C GLY A 148 -11.31 0.73 9.90
N ALA A 149 -10.17 0.16 9.49
CA ALA A 149 -9.08 0.90 8.86
C ALA A 149 -9.50 1.49 7.50
N LEU A 150 -10.20 0.72 6.67
CA LEU A 150 -10.74 1.20 5.38
C LEU A 150 -11.78 2.32 5.58
N LEU A 151 -12.69 2.14 6.55
CA LEU A 151 -13.74 3.11 6.85
C LEU A 151 -13.19 4.44 7.38
N ARG A 152 -12.09 4.45 8.16
CA ARG A 152 -11.43 5.69 8.59
C ARG A 152 -10.93 6.51 7.41
N LEU A 153 -10.30 5.87 6.43
CA LEU A 153 -9.85 6.54 5.21
C LEU A 153 -11.04 7.07 4.39
N TYR A 154 -12.11 6.29 4.28
CA TYR A 154 -13.33 6.74 3.63
C TYR A 154 -13.94 7.98 4.30
N GLN A 155 -14.04 7.97 5.63
CA GLN A 155 -14.56 9.12 6.41
C GLN A 155 -13.67 10.36 6.29
N ALA A 156 -12.37 10.19 6.09
CA ALA A 156 -11.43 11.27 5.79
C ALA A 156 -11.52 11.79 4.34
N GLY A 157 -12.42 11.21 3.53
CA GLY A 157 -12.67 11.67 2.16
C GLY A 157 -11.68 11.14 1.11
N ILE A 158 -10.92 10.09 1.42
CA ILE A 158 -9.97 9.50 0.45
C ILE A 158 -10.75 8.90 -0.73
N PRO A 159 -10.48 9.34 -1.98
CA PRO A 159 -11.32 8.98 -3.12
C PRO A 159 -11.12 7.56 -3.64
N GLN A 160 -9.93 6.98 -3.45
CA GLN A 160 -9.55 5.67 -3.97
C GLN A 160 -8.95 4.82 -2.85
N ILE A 161 -9.68 3.79 -2.42
CA ILE A 161 -9.28 2.91 -1.33
C ILE A 161 -9.34 1.46 -1.81
N GLY A 162 -8.28 0.70 -1.56
CA GLY A 162 -8.22 -0.72 -1.88
C GLY A 162 -7.72 -1.56 -0.71
N ALA A 163 -8.14 -2.82 -0.66
CA ALA A 163 -7.71 -3.78 0.34
C ALA A 163 -6.66 -4.75 -0.22
N ILE A 164 -5.59 -5.01 0.52
CA ILE A 164 -4.55 -5.99 0.16
C ILE A 164 -4.57 -7.13 1.17
N HIS A 165 -4.88 -8.32 0.69
CA HIS A 165 -4.72 -9.54 1.49
C HIS A 165 -3.26 -10.05 1.41
N ARG A 166 -2.57 -10.06 2.57
CA ARG A 166 -1.19 -10.59 2.71
C ARG A 166 -1.11 -11.88 3.53
N GLY A 167 -2.23 -12.35 4.04
CA GLY A 167 -2.31 -13.38 5.07
C GLY A 167 -2.09 -12.84 6.49
N PHE A 168 -2.30 -13.69 7.50
CA PHE A 168 -2.31 -13.33 8.91
C PHE A 168 -1.18 -14.03 9.66
N SER A 169 -0.67 -13.39 10.69
CA SER A 169 0.32 -13.99 11.58
C SER A 169 -0.37 -14.98 12.51
N THR A 170 0.16 -16.20 12.59
CA THR A 170 -0.31 -17.24 13.50
C THR A 170 0.86 -17.72 14.37
N TYR A 171 0.56 -18.15 15.58
CA TYR A 171 1.58 -18.73 16.47
C TYR A 171 2.09 -20.07 15.95
N ALA A 172 1.21 -20.88 15.38
CA ALA A 172 1.58 -22.17 14.82
C ALA A 172 2.48 -22.00 13.59
N LYS A 173 3.58 -22.74 13.56
CA LYS A 173 4.42 -22.84 12.37
C LYS A 173 3.69 -23.66 11.31
N GLY A 174 3.46 -23.08 10.15
CA GLY A 174 2.82 -23.74 9.01
C GLY A 174 3.67 -23.62 7.75
N LEU A 175 3.12 -24.10 6.65
CA LEU A 175 3.75 -24.01 5.31
C LEU A 175 3.98 -22.55 4.90
N TYR A 176 3.10 -21.64 5.31
CA TYR A 176 3.15 -20.23 4.96
C TYR A 176 3.67 -19.38 6.12
N ARG A 177 4.50 -18.40 5.82
CA ARG A 177 4.91 -17.37 6.80
C ARG A 177 3.71 -16.63 7.39
N ASN A 178 2.67 -16.40 6.57
CA ASN A 178 1.41 -15.78 6.98
C ASN A 178 0.28 -16.69 6.48
N ALA A 179 -0.55 -17.17 7.38
CA ALA A 179 -1.69 -18.03 7.03
C ALA A 179 -2.68 -17.25 6.16
N PRO A 180 -3.10 -17.77 5.01
CA PRO A 180 -3.96 -17.02 4.09
C PRO A 180 -5.38 -16.79 4.63
N LEU A 181 -5.95 -17.70 5.44
CA LEU A 181 -7.28 -17.59 6.04
C LEU A 181 -8.30 -16.92 5.10
N TRP A 182 -8.49 -17.49 3.90
CA TRP A 182 -9.24 -16.93 2.78
C TRP A 182 -10.67 -16.51 3.12
N GLN A 183 -11.29 -17.12 4.13
CA GLN A 183 -12.62 -16.74 4.61
C GLN A 183 -12.72 -15.27 5.00
N ILE A 184 -11.64 -14.65 5.50
CA ILE A 184 -11.64 -13.25 5.94
C ILE A 184 -11.69 -12.27 4.75
N PRO A 185 -10.77 -12.32 3.75
CA PRO A 185 -10.88 -11.44 2.59
C PRO A 185 -12.12 -11.72 1.73
N ILE A 186 -12.61 -12.96 1.68
CA ILE A 186 -13.86 -13.30 1.01
C ILE A 186 -15.05 -12.63 1.72
N GLU A 187 -15.11 -12.69 3.06
CA GLU A 187 -16.16 -12.02 3.82
C GLU A 187 -16.07 -10.49 3.68
N LEU A 188 -14.86 -9.90 3.71
CA LEU A 188 -14.69 -8.47 3.46
C LEU A 188 -15.21 -8.09 2.06
N ARG A 189 -14.91 -8.89 1.03
CA ARG A 189 -15.41 -8.70 -0.34
C ARG A 189 -16.94 -8.83 -0.42
N ARG A 190 -17.52 -9.72 0.40
CA ARG A 190 -18.98 -9.89 0.46
C ARG A 190 -19.67 -8.69 1.11
N ARG A 191 -19.06 -8.08 2.12
CA ARG A 191 -19.56 -6.84 2.76
C ARG A 191 -19.40 -5.62 1.83
N HIS A 192 -18.32 -5.58 1.09
CA HIS A 192 -17.94 -4.47 0.18
C HIS A 192 -17.57 -5.03 -1.19
N PRO A 193 -18.56 -5.22 -2.07
CA PRO A 193 -18.38 -5.86 -3.37
C PRO A 193 -17.66 -4.97 -4.42
N GLU A 194 -17.32 -3.72 -4.08
CA GLU A 194 -16.65 -2.72 -4.93
C GLU A 194 -15.08 -2.84 -4.96
#